data_c283fdc7f912e306d98995224b3564a6
#
_entry.id   c283fdc7f912e306d98995224b3564a6
#
_cell.length_a   1.000
_cell.length_b   1.000
_cell.length_c   1.000
_cell.angle_alpha   90.00
_cell.angle_beta   90.00
_cell.angle_gamma   90.00
#
_symmetry.space_group_name_H-M   'P 1'
#
loop_
_entity.id
_entity.type
_entity.pdbx_description
1 polymer ?
#
loop_
_entity_poly.entity_id
_entity_poly.type
_entity_poly.pdbx_seq_one_letter_code
_entity_poly.pdbx_strand_id
1 'polypeptide(L)'
;MFKENQKLRLAKRTVLPFDSRPGFGLAPAGTWPSRGRCPSMTNDPDQIARIETYLSENLSPARFRHVMGVREVALTLAKRHGIDEAQAELAALLHDCVKERPNDELLGLAKRHGLQVDKHEQQMPDLLHGKVAPFVAAERFGVNDETVFDATRCHSTGAVEMGPLDQVLFVADFCEPSRPYTAAQDVRELAERDLEAAVLEVMQFKLRKTLLKKQPVHPDSFHAYNALLDKRTLDSND
;
A
#
# COMPACT_ATOMS: atom_id res chain seq x y z
N MET A 1 -44.57 -24.41 -10.61
CA MET A 1 -44.91 -23.18 -11.31
C MET A 1 -44.24 -22.04 -10.55
N PHE A 2 -43.50 -21.21 -11.25
CA PHE A 2 -42.76 -20.02 -10.84
C PHE A 2 -41.45 -20.22 -10.04
N LYS A 3 -40.40 -20.49 -10.81
CA LYS A 3 -39.03 -20.05 -10.51
C LYS A 3 -38.72 -18.93 -11.51
N GLU A 4 -38.74 -17.71 -11.07
CA GLU A 4 -38.37 -16.58 -11.91
C GLU A 4 -37.01 -16.02 -11.47
N ASN A 5 -36.13 -16.07 -12.45
CA ASN A 5 -34.75 -15.59 -12.48
C ASN A 5 -34.64 -14.13 -12.05
N GLN A 6 -33.92 -13.86 -10.97
CA GLN A 6 -33.26 -12.57 -10.78
C GLN A 6 -31.79 -12.69 -11.24
N LYS A 7 -31.57 -12.50 -12.54
CA LYS A 7 -30.28 -12.10 -13.08
C LYS A 7 -30.03 -10.64 -12.69
N LEU A 8 -29.36 -10.42 -11.59
CA LEU A 8 -28.76 -9.11 -11.32
C LEU A 8 -27.79 -8.79 -12.46
N ARG A 9 -28.14 -7.81 -13.27
CA ARG A 9 -27.23 -7.17 -14.23
C ARG A 9 -26.12 -6.48 -13.43
N LEU A 10 -24.93 -7.08 -13.40
CA LEU A 10 -23.71 -6.36 -13.13
C LEU A 10 -23.58 -5.28 -14.21
N ALA A 11 -23.90 -4.05 -13.84
CA ALA A 11 -23.57 -2.89 -14.66
C ALA A 11 -22.04 -2.90 -14.83
N LYS A 12 -21.59 -3.07 -16.06
CA LYS A 12 -20.18 -2.89 -16.44
C LYS A 12 -19.81 -1.46 -16.04
N ARG A 13 -19.10 -1.30 -14.91
CA ARG A 13 -18.49 -0.02 -14.56
C ARG A 13 -17.50 0.30 -15.68
N THR A 14 -17.80 1.34 -16.41
CA THR A 14 -16.88 1.90 -17.41
C THR A 14 -15.73 2.53 -16.63
N VAL A 15 -14.62 1.81 -16.53
CA VAL A 15 -13.36 2.40 -16.08
C VAL A 15 -13.03 3.47 -17.11
N LEU A 16 -12.94 4.72 -16.68
CA LEU A 16 -12.59 5.81 -17.58
C LEU A 16 -11.25 5.50 -18.26
N PRO A 17 -11.15 5.57 -19.60
CA PRO A 17 -9.91 5.29 -20.28
C PRO A 17 -8.84 6.27 -19.81
N PHE A 18 -7.65 5.78 -19.63
CA PHE A 18 -6.44 6.54 -19.30
C PHE A 18 -6.22 7.58 -20.40
N ASP A 19 -6.42 8.86 -20.08
CA ASP A 19 -6.21 9.97 -21.02
C ASP A 19 -4.72 10.05 -21.36
N SER A 20 -4.39 9.71 -22.60
CA SER A 20 -3.04 9.73 -23.15
C SER A 20 -2.64 11.15 -23.56
N ARG A 21 -2.45 12.06 -22.62
CA ARG A 21 -1.81 13.33 -22.92
C ARG A 21 -0.28 13.15 -22.93
N PRO A 22 0.42 13.62 -23.97
CA PRO A 22 1.88 13.51 -24.03
C PRO A 22 2.55 14.56 -23.14
N GLY A 23 3.51 14.13 -22.34
CA GLY A 23 4.63 14.95 -22.00
C GLY A 23 4.76 15.48 -20.58
N PHE A 24 5.29 14.67 -19.71
CA PHE A 24 6.37 15.10 -18.80
C PHE A 24 7.43 14.00 -18.89
N GLY A 25 8.61 14.35 -19.36
CA GLY A 25 9.73 13.43 -19.50
C GLY A 25 10.16 12.95 -18.11
N LEU A 26 9.82 11.72 -17.78
CA LEU A 26 10.34 11.04 -16.60
C LEU A 26 11.77 10.59 -16.91
N ALA A 27 12.68 10.85 -15.97
CA ALA A 27 14.06 10.39 -16.03
C ALA A 27 14.10 8.84 -16.12
N PRO A 28 15.13 8.28 -16.80
CA PRO A 28 15.24 6.84 -16.97
C PRO A 28 15.37 6.13 -15.61
N ALA A 29 14.75 4.96 -15.52
CA ALA A 29 14.82 4.08 -14.37
C ALA A 29 16.29 3.85 -13.96
N GLY A 30 16.68 4.29 -12.77
CA GLY A 30 18.00 4.03 -12.21
C GLY A 30 18.71 5.19 -11.53
N THR A 31 18.25 6.45 -11.68
CA THR A 31 18.86 7.59 -11.00
C THR A 31 17.80 8.49 -10.38
N TRP A 32 17.26 8.04 -9.27
CA TRP A 32 16.44 8.90 -8.41
C TRP A 32 17.38 9.70 -7.50
N PRO A 33 17.24 11.03 -7.37
CA PRO A 33 18.13 11.83 -6.55
C PRO A 33 18.04 11.41 -5.08
N SER A 34 19.20 11.27 -4.45
CA SER A 34 19.37 10.95 -3.04
C SER A 34 18.53 11.87 -2.13
N ARG A 35 17.90 11.26 -1.14
CA ARG A 35 17.16 11.78 0.01
C ARG A 35 17.51 13.25 0.39
N GLY A 36 16.88 14.18 -0.27
CA GLY A 36 16.77 15.56 0.22
C GLY A 36 15.52 15.66 1.08
N ARG A 37 15.66 16.17 2.29
CA ARG A 37 14.52 16.45 3.19
C ARG A 37 13.63 17.46 2.46
N CYS A 38 12.45 17.00 1.95
CA CYS A 38 11.42 17.92 1.46
C CYS A 38 10.96 18.84 2.62
N PRO A 39 10.71 20.12 2.36
CA PRO A 39 10.05 20.96 3.34
C PRO A 39 8.70 20.34 3.71
N SER A 40 8.30 20.45 4.98
CA SER A 40 7.06 19.88 5.53
C SER A 40 5.90 20.11 4.55
N MET A 41 5.40 19.03 3.96
CA MET A 41 4.27 19.10 3.05
C MET A 41 3.04 19.43 3.89
N THR A 42 2.48 20.61 3.68
CA THR A 42 1.08 20.85 4.06
C THR A 42 0.24 20.18 3.01
N ASN A 43 -0.60 19.20 3.40
CA ASN A 43 -1.55 18.60 2.47
C ASN A 43 -2.41 19.71 1.86
N ASP A 44 -2.36 19.80 0.53
CA ASP A 44 -3.31 20.62 -0.21
C ASP A 44 -4.70 19.95 -0.09
N PRO A 45 -5.69 20.60 0.57
CA PRO A 45 -7.02 20.00 0.71
C PRO A 45 -7.67 19.63 -0.64
N ASP A 46 -7.37 20.39 -1.69
CA ASP A 46 -7.88 20.13 -3.03
C ASP A 46 -7.22 18.87 -3.63
N GLN A 47 -5.95 18.61 -3.31
CA GLN A 47 -5.26 17.38 -3.72
C GLN A 47 -5.87 16.16 -3.03
N ILE A 48 -6.10 16.21 -1.73
CA ILE A 48 -6.75 15.15 -0.97
C ILE A 48 -8.16 14.88 -1.50
N ALA A 49 -8.97 15.92 -1.72
CA ALA A 49 -10.32 15.78 -2.27
C ALA A 49 -10.32 15.13 -3.67
N ARG A 50 -9.35 15.46 -4.54
CA ARG A 50 -9.19 14.79 -5.85
C ARG A 50 -8.84 13.31 -5.71
N ILE A 51 -7.95 12.96 -4.76
CA ILE A 51 -7.60 11.56 -4.48
C ILE A 51 -8.83 10.79 -3.98
N GLU A 52 -9.55 11.32 -2.98
CA GLU A 52 -10.76 10.69 -2.44
C GLU A 52 -11.85 10.49 -3.51
N THR A 53 -12.06 11.48 -4.35
CA THR A 53 -13.00 11.37 -5.48
C THR A 53 -12.61 10.22 -6.40
N TYR A 54 -11.34 10.18 -6.80
CA TYR A 54 -10.82 9.10 -7.64
C TYR A 54 -11.01 7.72 -6.98
N LEU A 55 -10.69 7.58 -5.69
CA LEU A 55 -10.85 6.33 -4.97
C LEU A 55 -12.33 5.89 -4.92
N SER A 56 -13.25 6.81 -4.66
CA SER A 56 -14.68 6.51 -4.61
C SER A 56 -15.26 6.05 -5.96
N GLU A 57 -14.72 6.56 -7.06
CA GLU A 57 -15.13 6.21 -8.42
C GLU A 57 -14.51 4.91 -8.94
N ASN A 58 -13.30 4.56 -8.48
CA ASN A 58 -12.50 3.47 -9.05
C ASN A 58 -12.40 2.23 -8.14
N LEU A 59 -12.74 2.34 -6.86
CA LEU A 59 -12.73 1.23 -5.93
C LEU A 59 -14.14 0.76 -5.58
N SER A 60 -14.27 -0.51 -5.22
CA SER A 60 -15.51 -1.01 -4.63
C SER A 60 -15.81 -0.29 -3.30
N PRO A 61 -17.08 -0.20 -2.89
CA PRO A 61 -17.42 0.39 -1.59
C PRO A 61 -16.71 -0.24 -0.40
N ALA A 62 -16.40 -1.54 -0.49
CA ALA A 62 -15.67 -2.25 0.56
C ALA A 62 -14.20 -1.83 0.59
N ARG A 63 -13.55 -1.73 -0.59
CA ARG A 63 -12.17 -1.29 -0.68
C ARG A 63 -12.01 0.19 -0.31
N PHE A 64 -12.92 1.04 -0.74
CA PHE A 64 -12.92 2.44 -0.35
C PHE A 64 -13.02 2.61 1.19
N ARG A 65 -13.94 1.90 1.86
CA ARG A 65 -14.02 1.91 3.33
C ARG A 65 -12.74 1.43 3.99
N HIS A 66 -12.11 0.39 3.43
CA HIS A 66 -10.82 -0.10 3.88
C HIS A 66 -9.75 1.01 3.82
N VAL A 67 -9.58 1.66 2.67
CA VAL A 67 -8.61 2.74 2.50
C VAL A 67 -8.84 3.88 3.50
N MET A 68 -10.10 4.26 3.72
CA MET A 68 -10.43 5.29 4.71
C MET A 68 -10.12 4.84 6.15
N GLY A 69 -10.35 3.57 6.48
CA GLY A 69 -9.95 2.99 7.76
C GLY A 69 -8.43 2.94 7.95
N VAL A 70 -7.68 2.59 6.90
CA VAL A 70 -6.21 2.64 6.90
C VAL A 70 -5.72 4.06 7.15
N ARG A 71 -6.31 5.07 6.48
CA ARG A 71 -5.98 6.49 6.72
C ARG A 71 -6.16 6.88 8.18
N GLU A 72 -7.27 6.53 8.81
CA GLU A 72 -7.55 6.83 10.22
C GLU A 72 -6.47 6.27 11.15
N VAL A 73 -6.13 4.99 10.98
CA VAL A 73 -5.10 4.32 11.79
C VAL A 73 -3.72 4.87 11.49
N ALA A 74 -3.38 5.12 10.22
CA ALA A 74 -2.08 5.66 9.84
C ALA A 74 -1.84 7.05 10.45
N LEU A 75 -2.84 7.94 10.43
CA LEU A 75 -2.77 9.25 11.07
C LEU A 75 -2.59 9.13 12.60
N THR A 76 -3.33 8.22 13.24
CA THR A 76 -3.20 7.98 14.67
C THR A 76 -1.79 7.51 15.04
N LEU A 77 -1.25 6.52 14.31
CA LEU A 77 0.09 6.00 14.56
C LEU A 77 1.18 7.02 14.20
N ALA A 78 1.04 7.76 13.11
CA ALA A 78 1.98 8.80 12.71
C ALA A 78 2.11 9.87 13.80
N LYS A 79 0.98 10.38 14.30
CA LYS A 79 0.95 11.31 15.42
C LYS A 79 1.59 10.73 16.69
N ARG A 80 1.30 9.47 17.00
CA ARG A 80 1.83 8.79 18.20
C ARG A 80 3.35 8.64 18.17
N HIS A 81 3.92 8.35 16.98
CA HIS A 81 5.34 8.08 16.79
C HIS A 81 6.14 9.26 16.23
N GLY A 82 5.52 10.46 16.12
CA GLY A 82 6.21 11.66 15.64
C GLY A 82 6.61 11.60 14.16
N ILE A 83 5.81 10.88 13.35
CA ILE A 83 5.98 10.75 11.90
C ILE A 83 5.09 11.81 11.23
N ASP A 84 5.49 12.28 10.04
CA ASP A 84 4.74 13.29 9.30
C ASP A 84 3.33 12.78 8.96
N GLU A 85 2.32 13.45 9.53
CA GLU A 85 0.91 13.07 9.35
C GLU A 85 0.45 13.29 7.89
N ALA A 86 1.00 14.27 7.19
CA ALA A 86 0.67 14.53 5.78
C ALA A 86 1.19 13.40 4.88
N GLN A 87 2.41 12.92 5.13
CA GLN A 87 2.96 11.76 4.43
C GLN A 87 2.16 10.49 4.75
N ALA A 88 1.76 10.29 6.01
CA ALA A 88 0.97 9.14 6.42
C ALA A 88 -0.42 9.13 5.76
N GLU A 89 -1.06 10.30 5.65
CA GLU A 89 -2.32 10.45 4.96
C GLU A 89 -2.21 10.09 3.46
N LEU A 90 -1.22 10.64 2.77
CA LEU A 90 -0.99 10.34 1.35
C LEU A 90 -0.67 8.87 1.12
N ALA A 91 0.23 8.29 1.92
CA ALA A 91 0.59 6.88 1.80
C ALA A 91 -0.65 5.96 1.99
N ALA A 92 -1.47 6.25 2.99
CA ALA A 92 -2.70 5.50 3.26
C ALA A 92 -3.73 5.61 2.13
N LEU A 93 -3.95 6.81 1.58
CA LEU A 93 -4.89 7.00 0.47
C LEU A 93 -4.41 6.33 -0.83
N LEU A 94 -3.10 6.29 -1.05
CA LEU A 94 -2.52 5.85 -2.31
C LEU A 94 -2.18 4.35 -2.37
N HIS A 95 -1.98 3.67 -1.23
CA HIS A 95 -1.44 2.30 -1.21
C HIS A 95 -2.24 1.32 -2.07
N ASP A 96 -3.56 1.43 -2.07
CA ASP A 96 -4.49 0.55 -2.78
C ASP A 96 -5.25 1.26 -3.91
N CYS A 97 -4.80 2.43 -4.37
CA CYS A 97 -5.52 3.23 -5.37
C CYS A 97 -5.73 2.53 -6.72
N VAL A 98 -4.97 1.49 -7.00
CA VAL A 98 -5.08 0.65 -8.21
C VAL A 98 -5.31 -0.83 -7.91
N LYS A 99 -5.61 -1.18 -6.65
CA LYS A 99 -5.72 -2.58 -6.17
C LYS A 99 -6.75 -3.42 -6.92
N GLU A 100 -7.84 -2.82 -7.33
CA GLU A 100 -8.94 -3.54 -8.01
C GLU A 100 -8.84 -3.46 -9.54
N ARG A 101 -7.68 -3.05 -10.09
CA ARG A 101 -7.44 -3.13 -11.52
C ARG A 101 -7.19 -4.56 -11.97
N PRO A 102 -7.63 -4.93 -13.18
CA PRO A 102 -7.31 -6.21 -13.78
C PRO A 102 -5.81 -6.50 -13.81
N ASN A 103 -5.43 -7.77 -13.68
CA ASN A 103 -4.03 -8.18 -13.65
C ASN A 103 -3.24 -7.78 -14.92
N ASP A 104 -3.87 -7.82 -16.08
CA ASP A 104 -3.28 -7.41 -17.35
C ASP A 104 -3.02 -5.90 -17.40
N GLU A 105 -3.88 -5.08 -16.79
CA GLU A 105 -3.63 -3.65 -16.63
C GLU A 105 -2.45 -3.38 -15.70
N LEU A 106 -2.34 -4.08 -14.56
CA LEU A 106 -1.22 -3.94 -13.63
C LEU A 106 0.11 -4.30 -14.31
N LEU A 107 0.14 -5.41 -15.06
CA LEU A 107 1.31 -5.80 -15.87
C LEU A 107 1.62 -4.78 -16.97
N GLY A 108 0.59 -4.24 -17.61
CA GLY A 108 0.73 -3.19 -18.62
C GLY A 108 1.30 -1.89 -18.05
N LEU A 109 0.86 -1.47 -16.86
CA LEU A 109 1.40 -0.33 -16.13
C LEU A 109 2.86 -0.57 -15.74
N ALA A 110 3.17 -1.72 -15.15
CA ALA A 110 4.54 -2.07 -14.80
C ALA A 110 5.48 -2.00 -16.00
N LYS A 111 5.08 -2.58 -17.14
CA LYS A 111 5.85 -2.52 -18.40
C LYS A 111 6.02 -1.08 -18.91
N ARG A 112 4.96 -0.27 -18.88
CA ARG A 112 4.99 1.14 -19.34
C ARG A 112 6.02 1.96 -18.58
N HIS A 113 6.12 1.72 -17.28
CA HIS A 113 7.06 2.42 -16.41
C HIS A 113 8.41 1.74 -16.22
N GLY A 114 8.71 0.71 -17.02
CA GLY A 114 10.00 0.02 -17.00
C GLY A 114 10.30 -0.74 -15.72
N LEU A 115 9.26 -1.09 -14.94
CA LEU A 115 9.43 -1.85 -13.71
C LEU A 115 9.87 -3.29 -14.01
N GLN A 116 10.83 -3.76 -13.23
CA GLN A 116 11.21 -5.17 -13.25
C GLN A 116 10.11 -5.99 -12.56
N VAL A 117 9.52 -6.92 -13.30
CA VAL A 117 8.50 -7.85 -12.79
C VAL A 117 9.15 -9.21 -12.61
N ASP A 118 9.23 -9.67 -11.38
CA ASP A 118 9.82 -10.97 -11.07
C ASP A 118 8.85 -12.13 -11.34
N LYS A 119 9.36 -13.38 -11.18
CA LYS A 119 8.54 -14.57 -11.44
C LYS A 119 7.34 -14.74 -10.48
N HIS A 120 7.44 -14.22 -9.25
CA HIS A 120 6.36 -14.31 -8.27
C HIS A 120 5.28 -13.28 -8.59
N GLU A 121 5.67 -12.08 -8.98
CA GLU A 121 4.78 -11.03 -9.44
C GLU A 121 4.10 -11.38 -10.77
N GLN A 122 4.78 -12.10 -11.67
CA GLN A 122 4.15 -12.64 -12.87
C GLN A 122 3.07 -13.66 -12.56
N GLN A 123 3.26 -14.49 -11.51
CA GLN A 123 2.28 -15.47 -11.04
C GLN A 123 1.16 -14.83 -10.20
N MET A 124 1.46 -13.74 -9.51
CA MET A 124 0.57 -12.99 -8.64
C MET A 124 0.60 -11.49 -8.97
N PRO A 125 0.10 -11.08 -10.16
CA PRO A 125 0.20 -9.68 -10.62
C PRO A 125 -0.48 -8.68 -9.71
N ASP A 126 -1.40 -9.15 -8.86
CA ASP A 126 -2.02 -8.35 -7.80
C ASP A 126 -0.99 -7.69 -6.86
N LEU A 127 0.21 -8.28 -6.68
CA LEU A 127 1.29 -7.68 -5.89
C LEU A 127 1.85 -6.40 -6.52
N LEU A 128 1.71 -6.22 -7.83
CA LEU A 128 2.22 -5.05 -8.53
C LEU A 128 1.50 -3.75 -8.18
N HIS A 129 0.28 -3.81 -7.58
CA HIS A 129 -0.45 -2.59 -7.26
C HIS A 129 0.37 -1.61 -6.40
N GLY A 130 1.13 -2.10 -5.40
CA GLY A 130 2.00 -1.26 -4.58
C GLY A 130 3.15 -0.62 -5.38
N LYS A 131 3.72 -1.34 -6.36
CA LYS A 131 4.81 -0.84 -7.20
C LYS A 131 4.34 0.14 -8.28
N VAL A 132 3.09 0.03 -8.75
CA VAL A 132 2.55 0.93 -9.80
C VAL A 132 1.79 2.12 -9.23
N ALA A 133 1.32 2.04 -7.98
CA ALA A 133 0.61 3.14 -7.32
C ALA A 133 1.38 4.48 -7.33
N PRO A 134 2.70 4.53 -7.07
CA PRO A 134 3.49 5.75 -7.15
C PRO A 134 3.39 6.49 -8.48
N PHE A 135 3.40 5.76 -9.59
CA PHE A 135 3.30 6.36 -10.92
C PHE A 135 1.92 6.97 -11.16
N VAL A 136 0.86 6.29 -10.73
CA VAL A 136 -0.50 6.81 -10.81
C VAL A 136 -0.65 8.04 -9.90
N ALA A 137 -0.03 8.02 -8.73
CA ALA A 137 -0.03 9.14 -7.79
C ALA A 137 0.67 10.38 -8.38
N ALA A 138 1.83 10.20 -9.00
CA ALA A 138 2.56 11.27 -9.65
C ALA A 138 1.79 11.84 -10.86
N GLU A 139 1.30 10.97 -11.75
CA GLU A 139 0.65 11.39 -13.00
C GLU A 139 -0.71 12.05 -12.78
N ARG A 140 -1.51 11.54 -11.82
CA ARG A 140 -2.88 12.02 -11.62
C ARG A 140 -3.00 13.12 -10.58
N PHE A 141 -2.20 13.04 -9.55
CA PHE A 141 -2.35 13.92 -8.37
C PHE A 141 -1.17 14.85 -8.16
N GLY A 142 -0.08 14.67 -8.91
CA GLY A 142 1.14 15.47 -8.75
C GLY A 142 1.89 15.18 -7.45
N VAL A 143 1.66 14.00 -6.85
CA VAL A 143 2.41 13.58 -5.67
C VAL A 143 3.83 13.18 -6.10
N ASN A 144 4.83 13.76 -5.42
CA ASN A 144 6.26 13.55 -5.71
C ASN A 144 7.03 13.42 -4.38
N ASP A 145 6.67 12.42 -3.59
CA ASP A 145 7.32 12.14 -2.32
C ASP A 145 7.80 10.69 -2.29
N GLU A 146 9.12 10.51 -2.28
CA GLU A 146 9.72 9.19 -2.34
C GLU A 146 9.47 8.40 -1.05
N THR A 147 9.34 9.06 0.10
CA THR A 147 9.01 8.40 1.37
C THR A 147 7.60 7.80 1.31
N VAL A 148 6.64 8.55 0.73
CA VAL A 148 5.28 8.06 0.48
C VAL A 148 5.31 6.89 -0.52
N PHE A 149 6.14 7.00 -1.56
CA PHE A 149 6.25 5.98 -2.59
C PHE A 149 6.89 4.67 -2.07
N ASP A 150 7.92 4.77 -1.22
CA ASP A 150 8.54 3.59 -0.60
C ASP A 150 7.53 2.87 0.29
N ALA A 151 6.77 3.59 1.11
CA ALA A 151 5.73 2.99 1.92
C ALA A 151 4.68 2.25 1.07
N THR A 152 4.22 2.86 -0.03
CA THR A 152 3.27 2.19 -0.93
C THR A 152 3.85 0.97 -1.62
N ARG A 153 5.13 0.97 -2.00
CA ARG A 153 5.80 -0.17 -2.66
C ARG A 153 5.89 -1.40 -1.75
N CYS A 154 6.22 -1.20 -0.47
CA CYS A 154 6.50 -2.31 0.44
C CYS A 154 5.31 -2.73 1.31
N HIS A 155 4.18 -2.03 1.30
CA HIS A 155 3.06 -2.30 2.23
C HIS A 155 2.50 -3.72 2.14
N SER A 156 2.61 -4.37 0.98
CA SER A 156 2.11 -5.74 0.79
C SER A 156 3.10 -6.81 1.26
N THR A 157 4.37 -6.65 0.94
CA THR A 157 5.44 -7.65 1.14
C THR A 157 6.34 -7.35 2.34
N GLY A 158 6.40 -6.11 2.76
CA GLY A 158 7.50 -5.60 3.59
C GLY A 158 8.77 -5.38 2.78
N ALA A 159 9.81 -4.89 3.44
CA ALA A 159 11.16 -4.70 2.91
C ALA A 159 12.20 -4.98 4.01
N VAL A 160 13.44 -5.29 3.61
CA VAL A 160 14.56 -5.50 4.56
C VAL A 160 14.79 -4.27 5.43
N GLU A 161 14.72 -3.10 4.81
CA GLU A 161 14.76 -1.82 5.50
C GLU A 161 13.39 -1.15 5.36
N MET A 162 12.67 -1.06 6.46
CA MET A 162 11.40 -0.34 6.55
C MET A 162 11.59 0.91 7.38
N GLY A 163 11.45 2.07 6.73
CA GLY A 163 11.43 3.36 7.42
C GLY A 163 10.18 3.52 8.31
N PRO A 164 10.13 4.56 9.15
CA PRO A 164 9.01 4.76 10.06
C PRO A 164 7.65 4.84 9.37
N LEU A 165 7.55 5.52 8.20
CA LEU A 165 6.31 5.60 7.44
C LEU A 165 5.90 4.24 6.84
N ASP A 166 6.87 3.46 6.36
CA ASP A 166 6.63 2.12 5.83
C ASP A 166 6.00 1.22 6.90
N GLN A 167 6.53 1.29 8.12
CA GLN A 167 6.03 0.54 9.27
C GLN A 167 4.61 0.95 9.64
N VAL A 168 4.33 2.27 9.68
CA VAL A 168 2.98 2.80 9.94
C VAL A 168 2.00 2.27 8.92
N LEU A 169 2.29 2.39 7.62
CA LEU A 169 1.38 1.93 6.58
C LEU A 169 1.18 0.42 6.61
N PHE A 170 2.27 -0.35 6.79
CA PHE A 170 2.24 -1.81 6.84
C PHE A 170 1.34 -2.34 7.96
N VAL A 171 1.40 -1.69 9.14
CA VAL A 171 0.59 -2.02 10.30
C VAL A 171 -0.85 -1.53 10.13
N ALA A 172 -1.06 -0.29 9.67
CA ALA A 172 -2.38 0.31 9.48
C ALA A 172 -3.23 -0.49 8.48
N ASP A 173 -2.65 -0.92 7.34
CA ASP A 173 -3.32 -1.79 6.37
C ASP A 173 -3.83 -3.09 7.00
N PHE A 174 -3.07 -3.65 7.93
CA PHE A 174 -3.45 -4.89 8.61
C PHE A 174 -4.55 -4.69 9.65
N CYS A 175 -4.50 -3.61 10.44
CA CYS A 175 -5.28 -3.48 11.66
C CYS A 175 -6.37 -2.40 11.62
N GLU A 176 -6.74 -1.90 10.43
CA GLU A 176 -7.82 -0.93 10.29
C GLU A 176 -9.18 -1.49 10.81
N PRO A 177 -10.11 -0.62 11.28
CA PRO A 177 -11.28 -1.06 12.05
C PRO A 177 -12.22 -2.06 11.37
N SER A 178 -12.28 -2.09 10.04
CA SER A 178 -13.16 -3.03 9.31
C SER A 178 -12.60 -4.46 9.19
N ARG A 179 -11.35 -4.69 9.65
CA ARG A 179 -10.74 -6.02 9.60
C ARG A 179 -11.41 -6.97 10.59
N PRO A 180 -11.85 -8.17 10.13
CA PRO A 180 -12.62 -9.11 10.97
C PRO A 180 -11.74 -9.97 11.88
N TYR A 181 -10.44 -9.69 11.98
CA TYR A 181 -9.51 -10.49 12.76
C TYR A 181 -9.44 -9.99 14.20
N THR A 182 -9.52 -10.87 15.19
CA THR A 182 -9.22 -10.51 16.60
C THR A 182 -7.81 -9.95 16.74
N ALA A 183 -6.84 -10.55 16.04
CA ALA A 183 -5.47 -10.07 15.99
C ALA A 183 -5.31 -8.62 15.50
N ALA A 184 -6.28 -8.07 14.77
CA ALA A 184 -6.19 -6.67 14.31
C ALA A 184 -6.30 -5.67 15.46
N GLN A 185 -7.11 -5.96 16.46
CA GLN A 185 -7.20 -5.14 17.67
C GLN A 185 -5.92 -5.24 18.50
N ASP A 186 -5.43 -6.46 18.73
CA ASP A 186 -4.21 -6.68 19.52
C ASP A 186 -3.00 -5.98 18.89
N VAL A 187 -2.88 -6.07 17.55
CA VAL A 187 -1.82 -5.39 16.80
C VAL A 187 -1.96 -3.86 16.88
N ARG A 188 -3.18 -3.33 16.84
CA ARG A 188 -3.40 -1.88 16.96
C ARG A 188 -2.96 -1.36 18.33
N GLU A 189 -3.32 -2.06 19.40
CA GLU A 189 -2.90 -1.72 20.76
C GLU A 189 -1.38 -1.86 20.95
N LEU A 190 -0.76 -2.87 20.33
CA LEU A 190 0.69 -3.04 20.34
C LEU A 190 1.38 -1.90 19.58
N ALA A 191 0.86 -1.53 18.42
CA ALA A 191 1.44 -0.49 17.55
C ALA A 191 1.50 0.89 18.23
N GLU A 192 0.56 1.20 19.12
CA GLU A 192 0.61 2.46 19.89
C GLU A 192 1.82 2.53 20.83
N ARG A 193 2.37 1.40 21.25
CA ARG A 193 3.47 1.31 22.22
C ARG A 193 4.80 0.97 21.57
N ASP A 194 4.77 0.03 20.63
CA ASP A 194 5.93 -0.53 19.95
C ASP A 194 5.57 -0.86 18.50
N LEU A 195 5.86 0.09 17.61
CA LEU A 195 5.53 -0.04 16.20
C LEU A 195 6.31 -1.17 15.53
N GLU A 196 7.58 -1.36 15.91
CA GLU A 196 8.42 -2.41 15.32
C GLU A 196 7.98 -3.82 15.74
N ALA A 197 7.57 -3.98 17.02
CA ALA A 197 6.95 -5.23 17.45
C ALA A 197 5.65 -5.51 16.70
N ALA A 198 4.82 -4.49 16.45
CA ALA A 198 3.61 -4.64 15.67
C ALA A 198 3.88 -5.06 14.22
N VAL A 199 4.93 -4.51 13.58
CA VAL A 199 5.37 -4.92 12.24
C VAL A 199 5.71 -6.42 12.23
N LEU A 200 6.45 -6.90 13.23
CA LEU A 200 6.81 -8.32 13.32
C LEU A 200 5.57 -9.21 13.46
N GLU A 201 4.61 -8.84 14.31
CA GLU A 201 3.35 -9.58 14.46
C GLU A 201 2.54 -9.63 13.15
N VAL A 202 2.44 -8.50 12.45
CA VAL A 202 1.78 -8.44 11.13
C VAL A 202 2.50 -9.33 10.12
N MET A 203 3.83 -9.30 10.10
CA MET A 203 4.62 -10.12 9.17
C MET A 203 4.42 -11.61 9.44
N GLN A 204 4.47 -12.03 10.69
CA GLN A 204 4.22 -13.42 11.09
C GLN A 204 2.81 -13.87 10.69
N PHE A 205 1.81 -13.01 10.90
CA PHE A 205 0.44 -13.30 10.50
C PHE A 205 0.30 -13.46 8.97
N LYS A 206 0.87 -12.53 8.20
CA LYS A 206 0.84 -12.56 6.73
C LYS A 206 1.53 -13.82 6.20
N LEU A 207 2.72 -14.16 6.71
CA LEU A 207 3.46 -15.37 6.34
C LEU A 207 2.68 -16.64 6.69
N ARG A 208 2.19 -16.75 7.93
CA ARG A 208 1.38 -17.89 8.37
C ARG A 208 0.14 -18.08 7.49
N LYS A 209 -0.57 -17.00 7.16
CA LYS A 209 -1.74 -17.04 6.29
C LYS A 209 -1.39 -17.52 4.88
N THR A 210 -0.27 -17.07 4.32
CA THR A 210 0.22 -17.49 2.99
C THR A 210 0.57 -18.97 2.97
N LEU A 211 1.30 -19.45 3.98
CA LEU A 211 1.67 -20.87 4.12
C LEU A 211 0.44 -21.79 4.31
N LEU A 212 -0.53 -21.38 5.13
CA LEU A 212 -1.78 -22.13 5.32
C LEU A 212 -2.60 -22.23 4.04
N LYS A 213 -2.54 -21.22 3.18
CA LYS A 213 -3.18 -21.24 1.85
C LYS A 213 -2.36 -22.00 0.80
N LYS A 214 -1.19 -22.53 1.17
CA LYS A 214 -0.25 -23.20 0.25
C LYS A 214 0.12 -22.31 -0.96
N GLN A 215 0.21 -21.00 -0.72
CA GLN A 215 0.63 -20.02 -1.73
C GLN A 215 2.14 -19.75 -1.62
N PRO A 216 2.80 -19.39 -2.73
CA PRO A 216 4.20 -18.97 -2.70
C PRO A 216 4.40 -17.77 -1.78
N VAL A 217 5.47 -17.80 -1.00
CA VAL A 217 5.90 -16.63 -0.21
C VAL A 217 6.80 -15.78 -1.09
N HIS A 218 6.49 -14.48 -1.18
CA HIS A 218 7.35 -13.55 -1.90
C HIS A 218 8.72 -13.44 -1.21
N PRO A 219 9.85 -13.45 -1.94
CA PRO A 219 11.19 -13.36 -1.32
C PRO A 219 11.35 -12.15 -0.40
N ASP A 220 10.81 -10.98 -0.78
CA ASP A 220 10.90 -9.77 0.05
C ASP A 220 10.24 -9.97 1.42
N SER A 221 9.10 -10.68 1.50
CA SER A 221 8.45 -10.97 2.78
C SER A 221 9.30 -11.86 3.68
N PHE A 222 10.02 -12.82 3.10
CA PHE A 222 10.92 -13.69 3.84
C PHE A 222 12.17 -12.92 4.31
N HIS A 223 12.75 -12.11 3.44
CA HIS A 223 13.93 -11.30 3.79
C HIS A 223 13.56 -10.23 4.82
N ALA A 224 12.43 -9.56 4.69
CA ALA A 224 11.93 -8.60 5.67
C ALA A 224 11.74 -9.23 7.05
N TYR A 225 11.15 -10.43 7.11
CA TYR A 225 10.96 -11.15 8.36
C TYR A 225 12.27 -11.46 9.05
N ASN A 226 13.26 -11.99 8.32
CA ASN A 226 14.57 -12.29 8.86
C ASN A 226 15.30 -11.03 9.37
N ALA A 227 15.26 -9.94 8.60
CA ALA A 227 15.86 -8.67 9.00
C ALA A 227 15.26 -8.10 10.29
N LEU A 228 13.93 -8.23 10.47
CA LEU A 228 13.27 -7.84 11.72
C LEU A 228 13.73 -8.65 12.92
N LEU A 229 13.97 -9.96 12.76
CA LEU A 229 14.48 -10.81 13.82
C LEU A 229 15.94 -10.51 14.17
N ASP A 230 16.78 -10.33 13.15
CA ASP A 230 18.21 -10.03 13.33
C ASP A 230 18.39 -8.73 14.12
N LYS A 231 17.62 -7.68 13.78
CA LYS A 231 17.65 -6.40 14.49
C LYS A 231 17.29 -6.55 15.96
N ARG A 232 16.20 -7.25 16.28
CA ARG A 232 15.75 -7.46 17.67
C ARG A 232 16.74 -8.28 18.51
N THR A 233 17.47 -9.20 17.87
CA THR A 233 18.49 -9.99 18.55
C THR A 233 19.70 -9.14 18.93
N LEU A 234 20.06 -8.16 18.12
CA LEU A 234 21.12 -7.21 18.40
C LEU A 234 20.73 -6.27 19.56
N ASP A 235 19.52 -5.71 19.52
CA ASP A 235 19.01 -4.78 20.55
C ASP A 235 18.83 -5.45 21.93
N SER A 236 18.67 -6.79 21.99
CA SER A 236 18.54 -7.54 23.24
C SER A 236 19.86 -7.95 23.88
N ASN A 237 20.99 -7.73 23.21
CA ASN A 237 22.34 -8.06 23.69
C ASN A 237 23.15 -6.83 24.14
N ASP A 238 22.58 -5.63 24.01
CA ASP A 238 23.11 -4.35 24.53
C ASP A 238 22.41 -3.97 25.84
#